data_32532c8a6cf71a9f7e0b4aeee076a013
#
_entry.id   32532c8a6cf71a9f7e0b4aeee076a013
#
_cell.length_a   1.000
_cell.length_b   1.000
_cell.length_c   1.000
_cell.angle_alpha   90.00
_cell.angle_beta   90.00
_cell.angle_gamma   90.00
#
_symmetry.space_group_name_H-M   'P 1'
#
loop_
_entity.id
_entity.type
_entity.pdbx_description
1 polymer ?
#
loop_
_entity_poly.entity_id
_entity_poly.type
_entity_poly.pdbx_seq_one_letter_code
_entity_poly.pdbx_strand_id
1 'polypeptide(L)'
;MKNIPALDPKVLDLVTEISKEPKVEAAMAFIKDQTEVAMQEQIELCEIEAPTFHEEKRAASVAERMRQYGLTDVHIDEIGNVIGIRKGSGNGPVLAIGAHMDSVFPAGTDVKVKKEGNIYRAPGIGDNCSGLRALLQVLRALEKEDIRTVGDIWFVGTVGEEGNGDIRGSKHLCANN
;
A
#
# COMPACT_ATOMS: atom_id res chain seq x y z
N MET A 1 -4.18 6.57 31.40
CA MET A 1 -4.75 6.42 30.06
C MET A 1 -4.76 7.81 29.42
N LYS A 2 -4.07 8.01 28.26
CA LYS A 2 -4.18 9.28 27.53
C LYS A 2 -5.61 9.36 27.02
N ASN A 3 -6.31 10.49 27.29
CA ASN A 3 -7.62 10.74 26.71
C ASN A 3 -7.49 10.75 25.19
N ILE A 4 -7.98 9.71 24.54
CA ILE A 4 -8.18 9.71 23.09
C ILE A 4 -9.33 10.70 22.86
N PRO A 5 -9.12 11.77 22.07
CA PRO A 5 -10.21 12.69 21.77
C PRO A 5 -11.38 11.93 21.15
N ALA A 6 -12.60 12.23 21.55
CA ALA A 6 -13.77 11.68 20.89
C ALA A 6 -13.76 12.10 19.41
N LEU A 7 -14.08 11.17 18.51
CA LEU A 7 -14.26 11.51 17.10
C LEU A 7 -15.34 12.59 16.96
N ASP A 8 -15.10 13.58 16.09
CA ASP A 8 -16.14 14.54 15.75
C ASP A 8 -17.36 13.79 15.18
N PRO A 9 -18.57 13.96 15.75
CA PRO A 9 -19.77 13.28 15.25
C PRO A 9 -19.99 13.48 13.74
N LYS A 10 -19.65 14.65 13.20
CA LYS A 10 -19.76 14.93 11.75
C LYS A 10 -18.86 14.04 10.91
N VAL A 11 -17.67 13.70 11.40
CA VAL A 11 -16.76 12.78 10.70
C VAL A 11 -17.34 11.36 10.71
N LEU A 12 -17.91 10.93 11.84
CA LEU A 12 -18.55 9.63 11.96
C LEU A 12 -19.77 9.51 11.03
N ASP A 13 -20.60 10.56 10.99
CA ASP A 13 -21.78 10.60 10.10
C ASP A 13 -21.34 10.52 8.63
N LEU A 14 -20.33 11.31 8.24
CA LEU A 14 -19.78 11.30 6.87
C LEU A 14 -19.21 9.93 6.48
N VAL A 15 -18.41 9.30 7.35
CA VAL A 15 -17.88 7.94 7.09
C VAL A 15 -19.02 6.94 6.96
N THR A 16 -20.05 7.06 7.79
CA THR A 16 -21.23 6.19 7.73
C THR A 16 -22.02 6.38 6.44
N GLU A 17 -22.14 7.61 5.96
CA GLU A 17 -22.79 7.93 4.69
C GLU A 17 -21.99 7.36 3.51
N ILE A 18 -20.70 7.66 3.43
CA ILE A 18 -19.80 7.16 2.38
C ILE A 18 -19.80 5.63 2.34
N SER A 19 -19.80 4.97 3.50
CA SER A 19 -19.78 3.49 3.57
C SER A 19 -21.03 2.83 2.98
N LYS A 20 -22.14 3.57 2.82
CA LYS A 20 -23.39 3.09 2.23
C LYS A 20 -23.52 3.42 0.74
N GLU A 21 -22.57 4.15 0.18
CA GLU A 21 -22.55 4.43 -1.25
C GLU A 21 -22.41 3.10 -2.03
N PRO A 22 -23.27 2.83 -3.03
CA PRO A 22 -23.28 1.54 -3.72
C PRO A 22 -21.93 1.11 -4.29
N LYS A 23 -21.15 2.05 -4.83
CA LYS A 23 -19.79 1.78 -5.34
C LYS A 23 -18.81 1.42 -4.21
N VAL A 24 -18.96 2.01 -3.05
CA VAL A 24 -18.12 1.70 -1.88
C VAL A 24 -18.46 0.33 -1.32
N GLU A 25 -19.74 -0.01 -1.21
CA GLU A 25 -20.20 -1.35 -0.83
C GLU A 25 -19.70 -2.41 -1.81
N ALA A 26 -19.79 -2.15 -3.12
CA ALA A 26 -19.25 -3.04 -4.16
C ALA A 26 -17.73 -3.20 -4.06
N ALA A 27 -17.00 -2.11 -3.82
CA ALA A 27 -15.54 -2.14 -3.61
C ALA A 27 -15.15 -2.98 -2.39
N MET A 28 -15.88 -2.85 -1.29
CA MET A 28 -15.64 -3.65 -0.08
C MET A 28 -15.95 -5.13 -0.32
N ALA A 29 -17.02 -5.45 -1.06
CA ALA A 29 -17.34 -6.81 -1.47
C ALA A 29 -16.24 -7.38 -2.37
N PHE A 30 -15.78 -6.60 -3.37
CA PHE A 30 -14.65 -6.98 -4.22
C PHE A 30 -13.39 -7.32 -3.43
N ILE A 31 -12.98 -6.47 -2.47
CA ILE A 31 -11.81 -6.74 -1.62
C ILE A 31 -11.98 -8.08 -0.89
N LYS A 32 -13.15 -8.36 -0.35
CA LYS A 32 -13.45 -9.60 0.34
C LYS A 32 -13.35 -10.82 -0.59
N ASP A 33 -13.91 -10.73 -1.77
CA ASP A 33 -13.92 -11.82 -2.75
C ASP A 33 -12.51 -12.09 -3.32
N GLN A 34 -11.64 -11.09 -3.34
CA GLN A 34 -10.26 -11.20 -3.84
C GLN A 34 -9.23 -11.62 -2.78
N THR A 35 -9.67 -12.10 -1.60
CA THR A 35 -8.77 -12.40 -0.47
C THR A 35 -7.65 -13.39 -0.84
N GLU A 36 -7.95 -14.44 -1.61
CA GLU A 36 -6.95 -15.44 -2.01
C GLU A 36 -5.95 -14.87 -3.03
N VAL A 37 -6.44 -14.10 -4.01
CA VAL A 37 -5.58 -13.42 -4.99
C VAL A 37 -4.65 -12.43 -4.31
N ALA A 38 -5.16 -11.68 -3.35
CA ALA A 38 -4.38 -10.74 -2.56
C ALA A 38 -3.34 -11.43 -1.67
N MET A 39 -3.69 -12.60 -1.11
CA MET A 39 -2.73 -13.39 -0.35
C MET A 39 -1.61 -13.93 -1.24
N GLN A 40 -1.93 -14.38 -2.44
CA GLN A 40 -0.92 -14.80 -3.40
C GLN A 40 0.01 -13.65 -3.77
N GLU A 41 -0.53 -12.45 -3.99
CA GLU A 41 0.27 -11.25 -4.25
C GLU A 41 1.19 -10.89 -3.07
N GLN A 42 0.69 -11.01 -1.83
CA GLN A 42 1.50 -10.81 -0.62
C GLN A 42 2.66 -11.82 -0.55
N ILE A 43 2.41 -13.08 -0.89
CA ILE A 43 3.44 -14.13 -0.95
C ILE A 43 4.51 -13.77 -1.97
N GLU A 44 4.10 -13.41 -3.18
CA GLU A 44 5.03 -13.04 -4.26
C GLU A 44 5.90 -11.84 -3.90
N LEU A 45 5.33 -10.81 -3.26
CA LEU A 45 6.08 -9.64 -2.78
C LEU A 45 7.02 -10.02 -1.64
N CYS A 46 6.58 -10.88 -0.73
CA CYS A 46 7.39 -11.35 0.40
C CYS A 46 8.63 -12.14 -0.07
N GLU A 47 8.47 -12.99 -1.08
CA GLU A 47 9.54 -13.83 -1.63
C GLU A 47 10.58 -13.06 -2.47
N ILE A 48 10.41 -11.75 -2.64
CA ILE A 48 11.44 -10.85 -3.16
C ILE A 48 12.22 -10.28 -1.97
N GLU A 49 13.49 -10.64 -1.83
CA GLU A 49 14.35 -10.03 -0.82
C GLU A 49 14.40 -8.51 -0.97
N ALA A 50 14.28 -7.79 0.14
CA ALA A 50 14.36 -6.33 0.15
C ALA A 50 14.94 -5.85 1.49
N PRO A 51 16.22 -6.13 1.78
CA PRO A 51 16.88 -5.55 2.93
C PRO A 51 16.85 -4.02 2.83
N THR A 52 16.80 -3.33 3.95
CA THR A 52 16.94 -1.87 3.98
C THR A 52 18.17 -1.43 3.17
N PHE A 53 18.01 -0.47 2.27
CA PHE A 53 18.94 0.04 1.24
C PHE A 53 19.11 -0.86 0.01
N HIS A 54 18.38 -1.97 -0.13
CA HIS A 54 18.45 -2.89 -1.28
C HIS A 54 17.04 -3.31 -1.70
N GLU A 55 16.13 -2.34 -1.84
CA GLU A 55 14.72 -2.54 -2.12
C GLU A 55 14.38 -2.60 -3.62
N GLU A 56 15.35 -2.41 -4.51
CA GLU A 56 15.14 -2.17 -5.95
C GLU A 56 14.27 -3.23 -6.63
N LYS A 57 14.47 -4.50 -6.29
CA LYS A 57 13.72 -5.61 -6.89
C LYS A 57 12.25 -5.59 -6.49
N ARG A 58 11.99 -5.32 -5.20
CA ARG A 58 10.62 -5.22 -4.69
C ARG A 58 9.95 -3.95 -5.21
N ALA A 59 10.67 -2.84 -5.27
CA ALA A 59 10.21 -1.58 -5.86
C ALA A 59 9.77 -1.76 -7.32
N ALA A 60 10.61 -2.42 -8.15
CA ALA A 60 10.24 -2.72 -9.53
C ALA A 60 8.96 -3.56 -9.63
N SER A 61 8.81 -4.55 -8.75
CA SER A 61 7.63 -5.42 -8.68
C SER A 61 6.36 -4.65 -8.26
N VAL A 62 6.47 -3.75 -7.28
CA VAL A 62 5.36 -2.89 -6.84
C VAL A 62 4.96 -1.91 -7.95
N ALA A 63 5.94 -1.25 -8.59
CA ALA A 63 5.69 -0.33 -9.70
C ALA A 63 4.97 -1.02 -10.87
N GLU A 64 5.39 -2.22 -11.22
CA GLU A 64 4.74 -3.00 -12.29
C GLU A 64 3.30 -3.35 -11.95
N ARG A 65 3.01 -3.78 -10.70
CA ARG A 65 1.64 -4.05 -10.26
C ARG A 65 0.76 -2.80 -10.30
N MET A 66 1.28 -1.65 -9.88
CA MET A 66 0.53 -0.39 -9.95
C MET A 66 0.13 -0.06 -11.40
N ARG A 67 1.03 -0.30 -12.38
CA ARG A 67 0.70 -0.11 -13.82
C ARG A 67 -0.34 -1.13 -14.30
N GLN A 68 -0.18 -2.40 -13.93
CA GLN A 68 -1.15 -3.46 -14.28
C GLN A 68 -2.54 -3.18 -13.72
N TYR A 69 -2.63 -2.47 -12.58
CA TYR A 69 -3.88 -2.07 -11.96
C TYR A 69 -4.41 -0.71 -12.45
N GLY A 70 -3.87 -0.19 -13.53
CA GLY A 70 -4.46 0.93 -14.27
C GLY A 70 -3.81 2.28 -14.05
N LEU A 71 -2.79 2.40 -13.18
CA LEU A 71 -2.07 3.66 -13.04
C LEU A 71 -1.13 3.90 -14.24
N THR A 72 -1.28 5.05 -14.87
CA THR A 72 -0.42 5.48 -16.00
C THR A 72 0.75 6.34 -15.57
N ASP A 73 0.66 7.01 -14.42
CA ASP A 73 1.71 7.83 -13.83
C ASP A 73 2.35 7.07 -12.66
N VAL A 74 3.30 6.20 -13.00
CA VAL A 74 4.04 5.38 -12.03
C VAL A 74 5.53 5.54 -12.28
N HIS A 75 6.24 6.03 -11.28
CA HIS A 75 7.70 6.21 -11.32
C HIS A 75 8.38 5.78 -10.02
N ILE A 76 9.68 5.60 -10.10
CA ILE A 76 10.55 5.40 -8.93
C ILE A 76 11.38 6.67 -8.78
N ASP A 77 11.33 7.28 -7.61
CA ASP A 77 12.08 8.51 -7.33
C ASP A 77 13.58 8.22 -7.13
N GLU A 78 14.37 9.28 -6.94
CA GLU A 78 15.83 9.22 -6.84
C GLU A 78 16.36 8.45 -5.62
N ILE A 79 15.50 8.24 -4.60
CA ILE A 79 15.90 7.44 -3.42
C ILE A 79 15.28 6.04 -3.41
N GLY A 80 14.42 5.73 -4.40
CA GLY A 80 13.83 4.40 -4.58
C GLY A 80 12.37 4.24 -4.16
N ASN A 81 11.67 5.30 -3.70
CA ASN A 81 10.23 5.20 -3.47
C ASN A 81 9.50 4.94 -4.79
N VAL A 82 8.49 4.09 -4.76
CA VAL A 82 7.56 3.91 -5.87
C VAL A 82 6.38 4.84 -5.65
N ILE A 83 6.11 5.70 -6.61
CA ILE A 83 4.98 6.63 -6.56
C ILE A 83 4.06 6.35 -7.75
N GLY A 84 2.82 5.99 -7.45
CA GLY A 84 1.76 5.80 -8.44
C GLY A 84 0.64 6.82 -8.20
N ILE A 85 0.36 7.67 -9.17
CA ILE A 85 -0.61 8.76 -9.03
C ILE A 85 -1.92 8.39 -9.69
N ARG A 86 -2.97 8.32 -8.88
CA ARG A 86 -4.34 8.22 -9.34
C ARG A 86 -4.99 9.59 -9.36
N LYS A 87 -5.24 10.09 -10.57
CA LYS A 87 -5.80 11.43 -10.75
C LYS A 87 -7.24 11.54 -10.25
N GLY A 88 -7.50 12.59 -9.49
CA GLY A 88 -8.83 13.01 -9.09
C GLY A 88 -9.59 13.71 -10.23
N SER A 89 -10.83 14.09 -9.96
CA SER A 89 -11.71 14.79 -10.91
C SER A 89 -11.61 16.32 -10.86
N GLY A 90 -10.86 16.88 -9.90
CA GLY A 90 -10.77 18.32 -9.68
C GLY A 90 -9.65 18.72 -8.73
N ASN A 91 -9.74 19.93 -8.19
CA ASN A 91 -8.74 20.54 -7.34
C ASN A 91 -8.98 20.22 -5.85
N GLY A 92 -9.07 18.94 -5.49
CA GLY A 92 -9.12 18.50 -4.09
C GLY A 92 -7.72 18.38 -3.48
N PRO A 93 -7.65 18.15 -2.16
CA PRO A 93 -6.37 17.86 -1.51
C PRO A 93 -5.78 16.55 -2.03
N VAL A 94 -4.46 16.47 -2.06
CA VAL A 94 -3.74 15.22 -2.35
C VAL A 94 -3.77 14.34 -1.10
N LEU A 95 -4.12 13.07 -1.29
CA LEU A 95 -4.00 12.05 -0.25
C LEU A 95 -2.88 11.08 -0.64
N ALA A 96 -1.80 11.05 0.13
CA ALA A 96 -0.78 10.02 0.01
C ALA A 96 -1.07 8.87 0.98
N ILE A 97 -1.16 7.66 0.46
CA ILE A 97 -1.25 6.43 1.24
C ILE A 97 -0.05 5.56 0.90
N GLY A 98 0.62 5.03 1.92
CA GLY A 98 1.88 4.35 1.72
C GLY A 98 2.04 3.07 2.54
N ALA A 99 2.94 2.21 2.06
CA ALA A 99 3.47 1.06 2.78
C ALA A 99 4.96 0.94 2.48
N HIS A 100 5.77 0.55 3.47
CA HIS A 100 7.20 0.40 3.21
C HIS A 100 7.52 -0.95 2.53
N MET A 101 8.60 -0.92 1.76
CA MET A 101 9.01 -2.05 0.93
C MET A 101 10.18 -2.83 1.54
N ASP A 102 10.93 -2.22 2.44
CA ASP A 102 12.09 -2.87 3.06
C ASP A 102 11.71 -3.80 4.22
N SER A 103 12.68 -4.55 4.66
CA SER A 103 12.59 -5.40 5.85
C SER A 103 13.92 -5.45 6.60
N VAL A 104 13.87 -5.77 7.89
CA VAL A 104 15.04 -5.91 8.76
C VAL A 104 15.93 -7.11 8.43
N PHE A 105 15.49 -7.99 7.56
CA PHE A 105 16.19 -9.25 7.26
C PHE A 105 17.31 -9.01 6.25
N PRO A 106 18.54 -9.48 6.54
CA PRO A 106 19.68 -9.31 5.63
C PRO A 106 19.52 -10.12 4.34
N ALA A 107 20.27 -9.71 3.30
CA ALA A 107 20.34 -10.44 2.05
C ALA A 107 20.75 -11.91 2.27
N GLY A 108 20.17 -12.83 1.48
CA GLY A 108 20.35 -14.27 1.61
C GLY A 108 19.49 -14.92 2.69
N THR A 109 18.61 -14.18 3.36
CA THR A 109 17.60 -14.77 4.25
C THR A 109 16.61 -15.58 3.45
N ASP A 110 16.27 -16.79 3.92
CA ASP A 110 15.20 -17.60 3.29
C ASP A 110 13.85 -16.90 3.52
N VAL A 111 13.37 -16.22 2.50
CA VAL A 111 12.08 -15.50 2.50
C VAL A 111 10.94 -16.34 1.91
N LYS A 112 11.18 -17.63 1.64
CA LYS A 112 10.15 -18.53 1.12
C LYS A 112 9.00 -18.69 2.12
N VAL A 113 7.78 -18.50 1.63
CA VAL A 113 6.58 -18.57 2.45
C VAL A 113 6.19 -20.02 2.70
N LYS A 114 6.03 -20.37 3.96
CA LYS A 114 5.56 -21.68 4.42
C LYS A 114 4.11 -21.57 4.83
N LYS A 115 3.25 -22.45 4.28
CA LYS A 115 1.83 -22.51 4.61
C LYS A 115 1.53 -23.73 5.47
N GLU A 116 0.90 -23.50 6.63
CA GLU A 116 0.44 -24.52 7.55
C GLU A 116 -1.05 -24.28 7.85
N GLY A 117 -1.93 -25.00 7.17
CA GLY A 117 -3.37 -24.73 7.24
C GLY A 117 -3.69 -23.31 6.75
N ASN A 118 -4.22 -22.47 7.61
CA ASN A 118 -4.56 -21.08 7.32
C ASN A 118 -3.47 -20.07 7.77
N ILE A 119 -2.31 -20.57 8.21
CA ILE A 119 -1.22 -19.75 8.69
C ILE A 119 -0.12 -19.71 7.64
N TYR A 120 0.34 -18.50 7.32
CA TYR A 120 1.47 -18.23 6.42
C TYR A 120 2.64 -17.68 7.24
N ARG A 121 3.85 -18.22 7.05
CA ARG A 121 5.05 -17.84 7.79
C ARG A 121 6.19 -17.56 6.83
N ALA A 122 6.75 -16.37 6.90
CA ALA A 122 8.02 -15.99 6.29
C ALA A 122 8.55 -14.70 6.93
N PRO A 123 9.85 -14.44 6.85
CA PRO A 123 10.43 -13.13 7.18
C PRO A 123 9.79 -12.01 6.36
N GLY A 124 9.24 -10.97 7.01
CA GLY A 124 8.65 -9.82 6.33
C GLY A 124 7.23 -10.02 5.76
N ILE A 125 6.58 -11.18 5.97
CA ILE A 125 5.25 -11.43 5.40
C ILE A 125 4.16 -10.55 6.04
N GLY A 126 4.29 -10.25 7.32
CA GLY A 126 3.41 -9.30 8.03
C GLY A 126 3.91 -7.88 7.85
N ASP A 127 5.16 -7.66 8.19
CA ASP A 127 5.84 -6.38 8.16
C ASP A 127 6.90 -6.34 7.04
N ASN A 128 6.57 -5.67 5.90
CA ASN A 128 5.28 -5.00 5.68
C ASN A 128 4.63 -5.43 4.35
N CYS A 129 4.82 -6.71 3.94
CA CYS A 129 4.14 -7.21 2.73
C CYS A 129 2.61 -7.21 2.87
N SER A 130 2.08 -7.25 4.10
CA SER A 130 0.65 -7.10 4.34
C SER A 130 0.17 -5.66 4.05
N GLY A 131 0.96 -4.66 4.39
CA GLY A 131 0.68 -3.26 4.05
C GLY A 131 0.74 -3.01 2.55
N LEU A 132 1.76 -3.55 1.87
CA LEU A 132 1.86 -3.48 0.40
C LEU A 132 0.64 -4.13 -0.28
N ARG A 133 0.23 -5.31 0.19
CA ARG A 133 -1.00 -5.95 -0.28
C ARG A 133 -2.21 -5.05 -0.08
N ALA A 134 -2.39 -4.48 1.11
CA ALA A 134 -3.52 -3.62 1.40
C ALA A 134 -3.54 -2.39 0.49
N LEU A 135 -2.38 -1.77 0.27
CA LEU A 135 -2.21 -0.64 -0.64
C LEU A 135 -2.68 -0.97 -2.07
N LEU A 136 -2.21 -2.10 -2.61
CA LEU A 136 -2.56 -2.56 -3.96
C LEU A 136 -4.04 -2.99 -4.07
N GLN A 137 -4.59 -3.58 -3.02
CA GLN A 137 -6.01 -3.95 -2.96
C GLN A 137 -6.93 -2.72 -2.99
N VAL A 138 -6.58 -1.66 -2.27
CA VAL A 138 -7.34 -0.41 -2.30
C VAL A 138 -7.32 0.18 -3.71
N LEU A 139 -6.15 0.23 -4.36
CA LEU A 139 -6.03 0.67 -5.75
C LEU A 139 -6.96 -0.12 -6.68
N ARG A 140 -6.87 -1.46 -6.63
CA ARG A 140 -7.69 -2.35 -7.47
C ARG A 140 -9.19 -2.13 -7.26
N ALA A 141 -9.62 -1.95 -6.01
CA ALA A 141 -11.02 -1.74 -5.68
C ALA A 141 -11.53 -0.39 -6.21
N LEU A 142 -10.75 0.68 -6.09
CA LEU A 142 -11.09 2.00 -6.62
C LEU A 142 -11.19 2.00 -8.14
N GLU A 143 -10.27 1.30 -8.83
CA GLU A 143 -10.30 1.19 -10.30
C GLU A 143 -11.45 0.29 -10.75
N LYS A 144 -11.67 -0.85 -10.10
CA LYS A 144 -12.72 -1.80 -10.44
C LYS A 144 -14.11 -1.18 -10.41
N GLU A 145 -14.41 -0.41 -9.38
CA GLU A 145 -15.73 0.19 -9.17
C GLU A 145 -15.82 1.63 -9.69
N ASP A 146 -14.79 2.09 -10.40
CA ASP A 146 -14.71 3.47 -10.92
C ASP A 146 -15.12 4.52 -9.85
N ILE A 147 -14.55 4.38 -8.65
CA ILE A 147 -14.75 5.35 -7.58
C ILE A 147 -13.86 6.55 -7.86
N ARG A 148 -14.46 7.72 -8.09
CA ARG A 148 -13.74 8.95 -8.38
C ARG A 148 -13.62 9.82 -7.13
N THR A 149 -12.40 10.29 -6.86
CA THR A 149 -12.10 11.26 -5.81
C THR A 149 -11.98 12.66 -6.42
N VAL A 150 -12.15 13.68 -5.60
CA VAL A 150 -11.96 15.07 -6.05
C VAL A 150 -10.48 15.36 -6.19
N GLY A 151 -9.68 15.05 -5.16
CA GLY A 151 -8.23 15.19 -5.18
C GLY A 151 -7.53 13.93 -5.69
N ASP A 152 -6.25 14.07 -6.01
CA ASP A 152 -5.39 12.96 -6.39
C ASP A 152 -5.15 12.02 -5.21
N ILE A 153 -5.01 10.72 -5.49
CA ILE A 153 -4.49 9.75 -4.51
C ILE A 153 -3.12 9.28 -4.99
N TRP A 154 -2.13 9.41 -4.13
CA TRP A 154 -0.80 8.87 -4.35
C TRP A 154 -0.66 7.54 -3.61
N PHE A 155 -0.40 6.48 -4.35
CA PHE A 155 -0.07 5.15 -3.83
C PHE A 155 1.44 5.06 -3.76
N VAL A 156 1.99 4.90 -2.55
CA VAL A 156 3.43 5.02 -2.34
C VAL A 156 4.02 3.76 -1.70
N GLY A 157 4.96 3.13 -2.40
CA GLY A 157 5.86 2.16 -1.80
C GLY A 157 7.09 2.91 -1.26
N THR A 158 7.25 3.01 0.06
CA THR A 158 8.37 3.75 0.65
C THR A 158 9.56 2.84 0.90
N VAL A 159 10.77 3.41 0.88
CA VAL A 159 12.03 2.72 1.16
C VAL A 159 12.59 3.13 2.52
N GLY A 160 13.36 2.22 3.14
CA GLY A 160 14.13 2.50 4.35
C GLY A 160 13.28 2.96 5.53
N GLU A 161 12.19 2.26 5.80
CA GLU A 161 11.41 2.48 7.02
C GLU A 161 12.16 1.92 8.23
N GLU A 162 12.76 0.75 8.05
CA GLU A 162 13.34 -0.06 9.08
C GLU A 162 14.73 0.39 9.53
N GLY A 163 14.97 0.28 10.84
CA GLY A 163 16.30 0.39 11.44
C GLY A 163 17.10 1.62 11.02
N ASN A 164 18.26 1.40 10.43
CA ASN A 164 19.14 2.47 9.95
C ASN A 164 18.60 3.23 8.72
N GLY A 165 17.53 2.75 8.11
CA GLY A 165 16.82 3.46 7.05
C GLY A 165 16.13 4.72 7.55
N ASP A 166 15.77 4.76 8.84
CA ASP A 166 15.28 5.94 9.55
C ASP A 166 14.13 6.64 8.80
N ILE A 167 13.18 5.83 8.28
CA ILE A 167 12.02 6.30 7.50
C ILE A 167 12.40 7.24 6.34
N ARG A 168 13.60 7.04 5.72
CA ARG A 168 14.13 7.94 4.68
C ARG A 168 13.18 8.20 3.53
N GLY A 169 12.44 7.17 3.11
CA GLY A 169 11.46 7.29 2.03
C GLY A 169 10.33 8.26 2.35
N SER A 170 9.74 8.11 3.52
CA SER A 170 8.66 8.99 3.98
C SER A 170 9.16 10.42 4.23
N LYS A 171 10.35 10.57 4.81
CA LYS A 171 10.97 11.89 5.01
C LYS A 171 11.19 12.61 3.68
N HIS A 172 11.72 11.90 2.67
CA HIS A 172 11.95 12.46 1.34
C HIS A 172 10.64 12.87 0.66
N LEU A 173 9.63 12.01 0.71
CA LEU A 173 8.30 12.31 0.14
C LEU A 173 7.71 13.59 0.75
N CYS A 174 7.75 13.73 2.08
CA CYS A 174 7.18 14.91 2.76
C CYS A 174 8.00 16.19 2.59
N ALA A 175 9.31 16.09 2.29
CA ALA A 175 10.17 17.25 2.10
C ALA A 175 10.07 17.85 0.70
N ASN A 176 9.66 17.07 -0.30
CA ASN A 176 9.68 17.45 -1.72
C ASN A 176 8.29 17.59 -2.34
N ASN A 177 7.19 17.46 -1.53
CA ASN A 177 5.82 17.57 -2.04
C ASN A 177 4.92 18.40 -1.14
#